data_34dff3321bcc04e4860a8758b5949a83
#
_entry.id   34dff3321bcc04e4860a8758b5949a83
#
_cell.length_a   1.000
_cell.length_b   1.000
_cell.length_c   1.000
_cell.angle_alpha   90.00
_cell.angle_beta   90.00
_cell.angle_gamma   90.00
#
_symmetry.space_group_name_H-M   'P 1'
#
loop_
_entity.id
_entity.type
_entity.pdbx_description
1 polymer ?
#
loop_
_entity_poly.entity_id
_entity_poly.type
_entity_poly.pdbx_seq_one_letter_code
_entity_poly.pdbx_strand_id
1 'polypeptide(L)'
;MTNRSQNAGLTEDQKAFYQENGYVILTRVFSPTECQDFVTHMEELQNGRKQLEHFGQHSNYGSRTFNQHLYDPWALDFLIHPRLARPLADCMGDEAEAIQTMHFYQGSEHPRHQDQYYLPDCMSAWIAMVDVTDTNGPLCLQPGSHRGRLITKRDVSKEFSL
;
A
#
# COMPACT_ATOMS: atom_id res chain seq x y z
N MET A 1 20.26 -23.02 5.63
CA MET A 1 18.87 -23.48 5.41
C MET A 1 18.10 -22.27 4.93
N THR A 2 17.96 -22.13 3.62
CA THR A 2 17.25 -21.02 2.99
C THR A 2 15.75 -21.14 3.29
N ASN A 3 15.23 -20.13 3.94
CA ASN A 3 13.87 -20.07 4.45
C ASN A 3 12.87 -20.04 3.27
N ARG A 4 12.43 -21.20 2.83
CA ARG A 4 11.47 -21.37 1.71
C ARG A 4 10.11 -20.71 1.97
N SER A 5 9.82 -20.29 3.21
CA SER A 5 8.53 -19.68 3.56
C SER A 5 8.43 -18.16 3.24
N GLN A 6 9.54 -17.49 2.95
CA GLN A 6 9.55 -16.03 2.76
C GLN A 6 9.15 -15.55 1.35
N ASN A 7 9.03 -16.45 0.39
CA ASN A 7 8.66 -16.14 -1.00
C ASN A 7 7.44 -16.94 -1.47
N ALA A 8 6.59 -17.38 -0.55
CA ALA A 8 5.38 -18.10 -0.87
C ALA A 8 4.28 -17.13 -1.33
N GLY A 9 3.50 -17.52 -2.33
CA GLY A 9 2.24 -16.87 -2.66
C GLY A 9 1.17 -17.10 -1.58
N LEU A 10 -0.06 -16.75 -1.88
CA LEU A 10 -1.19 -16.96 -0.99
C LEU A 10 -1.52 -18.46 -0.83
N THR A 11 -1.95 -18.85 0.36
CA THR A 11 -2.59 -20.15 0.56
C THR A 11 -3.96 -20.18 -0.11
N GLU A 12 -4.50 -21.37 -0.35
CA GLU A 12 -5.83 -21.52 -0.95
C GLU A 12 -6.93 -20.85 -0.09
N ASP A 13 -6.83 -20.94 1.23
CA ASP A 13 -7.76 -20.25 2.15
C ASP A 13 -7.65 -18.73 2.02
N GLN A 14 -6.44 -18.18 1.87
CA GLN A 14 -6.24 -16.75 1.65
C GLN A 14 -6.77 -16.29 0.30
N LYS A 15 -6.61 -17.09 -0.75
CA LYS A 15 -7.19 -16.81 -2.07
C LYS A 15 -8.72 -16.82 -2.02
N ALA A 16 -9.31 -17.81 -1.37
CA ALA A 16 -10.75 -17.89 -1.18
C ALA A 16 -11.28 -16.68 -0.39
N PHE A 17 -10.60 -16.32 0.70
CA PHE A 17 -10.94 -15.14 1.48
C PHE A 17 -10.86 -13.85 0.65
N TYR A 18 -9.78 -13.69 -0.15
CA TYR A 18 -9.63 -12.54 -1.04
C TYR A 18 -10.76 -12.48 -2.08
N GLN A 19 -11.09 -13.60 -2.72
CA GLN A 19 -12.17 -13.66 -3.70
C GLN A 19 -13.53 -13.29 -3.09
N GLU A 20 -13.75 -13.62 -1.83
CA GLU A 20 -14.99 -13.28 -1.13
C GLU A 20 -15.00 -11.82 -0.68
N ASN A 21 -13.91 -11.32 -0.12
CA ASN A 21 -13.88 -10.06 0.61
C ASN A 21 -13.24 -8.89 -0.16
N GLY A 22 -12.41 -9.16 -1.18
CA GLY A 22 -11.69 -8.16 -1.97
C GLY A 22 -10.44 -7.60 -1.30
N TYR A 23 -10.02 -8.21 -0.20
CA TYR A 23 -8.75 -7.92 0.47
C TYR A 23 -8.25 -9.16 1.18
N VAL A 24 -6.97 -9.16 1.52
CA VAL A 24 -6.34 -10.18 2.37
C VAL A 24 -5.33 -9.51 3.29
N ILE A 25 -5.22 -9.99 4.53
CA ILE A 25 -4.24 -9.47 5.50
C ILE A 25 -3.11 -10.51 5.61
N LEU A 26 -1.91 -10.05 5.32
CA LEU A 26 -0.69 -10.84 5.46
C LEU A 26 0.10 -10.34 6.67
N THR A 27 0.44 -11.24 7.57
CA THR A 27 1.23 -10.91 8.76
C THR A 27 2.71 -11.21 8.53
N ARG A 28 3.57 -10.38 9.11
CA ARG A 28 5.03 -10.61 9.10
C ARG A 28 5.65 -10.66 7.69
N VAL A 29 5.12 -9.90 6.76
CA VAL A 29 5.71 -9.74 5.43
C VAL A 29 7.10 -9.12 5.55
N PHE A 30 7.22 -8.09 6.38
CA PHE A 30 8.49 -7.49 6.79
C PHE A 30 8.71 -7.66 8.29
N SER A 31 9.97 -7.78 8.69
CA SER A 31 10.34 -7.80 10.10
C SER A 31 10.23 -6.41 10.72
N PRO A 32 10.08 -6.30 12.05
CA PRO A 32 10.11 -5.00 12.73
C PRO A 32 11.37 -4.19 12.43
N THR A 33 12.52 -4.85 12.28
CA THR A 33 13.79 -4.19 11.94
C THR A 33 13.74 -3.61 10.53
N GLU A 34 13.29 -4.36 9.53
CA GLU A 34 13.14 -3.84 8.15
C GLU A 34 12.20 -2.62 8.10
N CYS A 35 11.09 -2.67 8.83
CA CYS A 35 10.17 -1.54 8.92
C CYS A 35 10.82 -0.33 9.60
N GLN A 36 11.50 -0.54 10.74
CA GLN A 36 12.15 0.54 11.49
C GLN A 36 13.28 1.18 10.69
N ASP A 37 14.09 0.39 9.99
CA ASP A 37 15.17 0.88 9.15
C ASP A 37 14.63 1.77 8.02
N PHE A 38 13.51 1.35 7.39
CA PHE A 38 12.84 2.15 6.36
C PHE A 38 12.26 3.45 6.93
N VAL A 39 11.59 3.40 8.09
CA VAL A 39 11.08 4.60 8.78
C VAL A 39 12.21 5.56 9.09
N THR A 40 13.32 5.06 9.63
CA THR A 40 14.50 5.88 9.95
C THR A 40 15.07 6.54 8.68
N HIS A 41 15.19 5.79 7.59
CA HIS A 41 15.62 6.32 6.29
C HIS A 41 14.72 7.47 5.81
N MET A 42 13.40 7.29 5.89
CA MET A 42 12.43 8.31 5.48
C MET A 42 12.47 9.57 6.36
N GLU A 43 12.62 9.40 7.67
CA GLU A 43 12.77 10.51 8.62
C GLU A 43 14.05 11.29 8.40
N GLU A 44 15.16 10.61 8.10
CA GLU A 44 16.44 11.25 7.79
C GLU A 44 16.37 12.09 6.52
N LEU A 45 15.69 11.61 5.48
CA LEU A 45 15.42 12.36 4.26
C LEU A 45 14.53 13.58 4.54
N GLN A 46 13.45 13.39 5.29
CA GLN A 46 12.50 14.46 5.63
C GLN A 46 13.15 15.57 6.45
N ASN A 47 14.01 15.19 7.39
CA ASN A 47 14.72 16.15 8.27
C ASN A 47 16.00 16.74 7.64
N GLY A 48 16.32 16.37 6.40
CA GLY A 48 17.53 16.83 5.71
C GLY A 48 18.84 16.27 6.25
N ARG A 49 18.79 15.27 7.15
CA ARG A 49 19.99 14.58 7.66
C ARG A 49 20.62 13.67 6.62
N LYS A 50 19.80 13.18 5.69
CA LYS A 50 20.22 12.44 4.51
C LYS A 50 19.75 13.19 3.28
N GLN A 51 20.58 13.23 2.26
CA GLN A 51 20.21 13.82 0.99
C GLN A 51 20.01 12.75 -0.06
N LEU A 52 18.97 12.91 -0.84
CA LEU A 52 18.66 12.08 -1.99
C LEU A 52 18.28 13.00 -3.13
N GLU A 53 18.91 12.84 -4.28
CA GLU A 53 18.60 13.61 -5.47
C GLU A 53 17.10 13.43 -5.81
N HIS A 54 16.44 14.52 -6.16
CA HIS A 54 14.99 14.55 -6.45
C HIS A 54 14.04 14.33 -5.27
N PHE A 55 14.54 14.11 -4.04
CA PHE A 55 13.65 13.98 -2.88
C PHE A 55 12.79 15.24 -2.72
N GLY A 56 11.48 15.04 -2.59
CA GLY A 56 10.51 16.13 -2.43
C GLY A 56 10.11 16.85 -3.73
N GLN A 57 10.69 16.55 -4.88
CA GLN A 57 10.33 17.22 -6.15
C GLN A 57 8.96 16.77 -6.69
N HIS A 58 8.52 15.56 -6.40
CA HIS A 58 7.31 14.97 -6.99
C HIS A 58 6.06 15.06 -6.11
N SER A 59 6.13 15.55 -4.92
CA SER A 59 4.99 16.06 -4.15
C SER A 59 5.30 16.23 -2.67
N ASN A 60 5.28 17.43 -2.22
CA ASN A 60 5.04 17.70 -0.82
C ASN A 60 3.56 18.04 -0.62
N TYR A 61 2.71 17.02 -0.59
CA TYR A 61 1.42 17.16 0.07
C TYR A 61 1.61 17.06 1.60
N GLY A 62 2.65 17.72 2.13
CA GLY A 62 2.96 17.92 3.55
C GLY A 62 3.10 16.64 4.40
N SER A 63 2.24 15.66 4.24
CA SER A 63 2.18 14.45 5.06
C SER A 63 2.59 13.16 4.34
N ARG A 64 2.95 13.23 3.05
CA ARG A 64 3.27 12.03 2.24
C ARG A 64 4.19 12.33 1.07
N THR A 65 4.93 11.30 0.59
CA THR A 65 5.67 11.33 -0.67
C THR A 65 5.01 10.43 -1.70
N PHE A 66 5.20 10.77 -2.97
CA PHE A 66 4.74 9.98 -4.12
C PHE A 66 5.91 9.54 -4.98
N ASN A 67 5.81 8.33 -5.56
CA ASN A 67 6.71 7.82 -6.58
C ASN A 67 8.19 7.89 -6.21
N GLN A 68 8.49 7.78 -4.92
CA GLN A 68 9.86 7.83 -4.43
C GLN A 68 10.72 6.69 -4.98
N HIS A 69 10.12 5.56 -5.33
CA HIS A 69 10.80 4.44 -5.96
C HIS A 69 11.54 4.79 -7.27
N LEU A 70 11.18 5.89 -7.92
CA LEU A 70 11.83 6.32 -9.16
C LEU A 70 13.28 6.81 -8.94
N TYR A 71 13.63 7.18 -7.72
CA TYR A 71 14.95 7.74 -7.39
C TYR A 71 15.50 7.25 -6.04
N ASP A 72 14.75 6.47 -5.28
CA ASP A 72 15.15 5.89 -4.01
C ASP A 72 15.18 4.37 -4.08
N PRO A 73 16.37 3.74 -4.09
CA PRO A 73 16.50 2.29 -4.12
C PRO A 73 15.78 1.58 -2.96
N TRP A 74 15.69 2.20 -1.77
CA TRP A 74 14.97 1.61 -0.64
C TRP A 74 13.48 1.53 -0.90
N ALA A 75 12.89 2.59 -1.42
CA ALA A 75 11.47 2.59 -1.79
C ALA A 75 11.19 1.60 -2.93
N LEU A 76 12.13 1.48 -3.88
CA LEU A 76 12.03 0.50 -4.97
C LEU A 76 12.10 -0.94 -4.44
N ASP A 77 13.05 -1.24 -3.55
CA ASP A 77 13.21 -2.58 -2.97
C ASP A 77 11.95 -3.04 -2.22
N PHE A 78 11.28 -2.14 -1.50
CA PHE A 78 10.00 -2.44 -0.87
C PHE A 78 8.89 -2.67 -1.91
N LEU A 79 8.82 -1.84 -2.96
CA LEU A 79 7.77 -1.91 -3.97
C LEU A 79 7.78 -3.22 -4.74
N ILE A 80 8.97 -3.68 -5.18
CA ILE A 80 9.15 -4.89 -6.00
C ILE A 80 9.51 -6.13 -5.17
N HIS A 81 9.43 -6.04 -3.83
CA HIS A 81 9.89 -7.11 -2.96
C HIS A 81 9.13 -8.41 -3.24
N PRO A 82 9.81 -9.56 -3.40
CA PRO A 82 9.15 -10.85 -3.74
C PRO A 82 8.07 -11.28 -2.74
N ARG A 83 8.21 -10.89 -1.45
CA ARG A 83 7.20 -11.16 -0.41
C ARG A 83 5.88 -10.37 -0.62
N LEU A 84 5.89 -9.35 -1.47
CA LEU A 84 4.70 -8.61 -1.92
C LEU A 84 4.27 -9.02 -3.33
N ALA A 85 5.21 -9.09 -4.27
CA ALA A 85 4.93 -9.36 -5.66
C ALA A 85 4.17 -10.68 -5.88
N ARG A 86 4.56 -11.74 -5.16
CA ARG A 86 3.90 -13.05 -5.26
C ARG A 86 2.44 -13.04 -4.79
N PRO A 87 2.12 -12.59 -3.57
CA PRO A 87 0.73 -12.44 -3.13
C PRO A 87 -0.10 -11.53 -4.04
N LEU A 88 0.47 -10.44 -4.55
CA LEU A 88 -0.23 -9.54 -5.48
C LEU A 88 -0.55 -10.25 -6.79
N ALA A 89 0.40 -10.98 -7.37
CA ALA A 89 0.16 -11.78 -8.57
C ALA A 89 -0.94 -12.84 -8.36
N ASP A 90 -0.96 -13.51 -7.20
CA ASP A 90 -2.04 -14.45 -6.85
C ASP A 90 -3.41 -13.78 -6.75
N CYS A 91 -3.48 -12.54 -6.26
CA CYS A 91 -4.72 -11.78 -6.19
C CYS A 91 -5.18 -11.28 -7.56
N MET A 92 -4.25 -10.84 -8.41
CA MET A 92 -4.55 -10.30 -9.74
C MET A 92 -4.78 -11.40 -10.79
N GLY A 93 -4.28 -12.61 -10.53
CA GLY A 93 -4.33 -13.73 -11.48
C GLY A 93 -3.31 -13.62 -12.61
N ASP A 94 -2.38 -12.67 -12.51
CA ASP A 94 -1.30 -12.43 -13.48
C ASP A 94 -0.10 -11.78 -12.77
N GLU A 95 1.00 -11.59 -13.47
CA GLU A 95 2.15 -10.85 -12.93
C GLU A 95 1.77 -9.41 -12.62
N ALA A 96 2.19 -8.94 -11.42
CA ALA A 96 1.94 -7.58 -10.99
C ALA A 96 3.05 -6.63 -11.46
N GLU A 97 2.69 -5.59 -12.17
CA GLU A 97 3.59 -4.48 -12.48
C GLU A 97 3.47 -3.39 -11.42
N ALA A 98 4.60 -2.97 -10.86
CA ALA A 98 4.64 -1.94 -9.84
C ALA A 98 4.69 -0.55 -10.46
N ILE A 99 3.67 0.27 -10.21
CA ILE A 99 3.49 1.56 -10.88
C ILE A 99 3.58 2.77 -9.95
N GLN A 100 3.34 2.61 -8.65
CA GLN A 100 3.28 3.74 -7.74
C GLN A 100 3.70 3.36 -6.32
N THR A 101 4.41 4.27 -5.65
CA THR A 101 4.60 4.25 -4.19
C THR A 101 4.03 5.49 -3.55
N MET A 102 3.55 5.33 -2.32
CA MET A 102 3.10 6.43 -1.49
C MET A 102 3.52 6.14 -0.04
N HIS A 103 4.33 7.02 0.55
CA HIS A 103 4.71 6.92 1.95
C HIS A 103 4.05 8.03 2.75
N PHE A 104 3.36 7.67 3.81
CA PHE A 104 2.69 8.60 4.72
C PHE A 104 3.51 8.77 5.98
N TYR A 105 3.92 10.00 6.29
CA TYR A 105 4.59 10.36 7.55
C TYR A 105 3.60 10.51 8.71
N GLN A 106 2.36 10.82 8.38
CA GLN A 106 1.26 10.96 9.33
C GLN A 106 0.00 10.34 8.75
N GLY A 107 -0.83 9.78 9.61
CA GLY A 107 -2.17 9.37 9.23
C GLY A 107 -2.96 10.55 8.65
N SER A 108 -3.76 10.29 7.64
CA SER A 108 -4.60 11.30 7.02
C SER A 108 -5.99 10.74 6.81
N GLU A 109 -7.01 11.58 6.96
CA GLU A 109 -8.35 11.22 6.53
C GLU A 109 -8.43 11.25 5.01
N HIS A 110 -8.74 10.10 4.44
CA HIS A 110 -9.18 10.00 3.06
C HIS A 110 -10.65 9.60 3.04
N PRO A 111 -11.51 10.28 2.28
CA PRO A 111 -12.87 9.85 2.11
C PRO A 111 -12.92 8.49 1.43
N ARG A 112 -14.00 7.75 1.64
CA ARG A 112 -14.23 6.46 0.99
C ARG A 112 -14.10 6.62 -0.53
N HIS A 113 -13.27 5.79 -1.17
CA HIS A 113 -13.03 5.78 -2.60
C HIS A 113 -12.65 4.37 -3.08
N GLN A 114 -12.55 4.20 -4.37
CA GLN A 114 -12.02 3.01 -5.02
C GLN A 114 -10.82 3.43 -5.86
N ASP A 115 -9.67 2.81 -5.63
CA ASP A 115 -8.41 3.13 -6.34
C ASP A 115 -8.55 2.96 -7.85
N GLN A 116 -9.32 1.97 -8.29
CA GLN A 116 -9.63 1.71 -9.69
C GLN A 116 -10.30 2.89 -10.43
N TYR A 117 -10.83 3.85 -9.69
CA TYR A 117 -11.34 5.09 -10.30
C TYR A 117 -10.22 5.93 -10.93
N TYR A 118 -9.02 5.85 -10.37
CA TYR A 118 -7.85 6.60 -10.81
C TYR A 118 -6.90 5.76 -11.66
N LEU A 119 -6.78 4.48 -11.33
CA LEU A 119 -5.87 3.52 -11.95
C LEU A 119 -6.68 2.24 -12.25
N PRO A 120 -7.17 2.08 -13.49
CA PRO A 120 -7.90 0.86 -13.89
C PRO A 120 -7.05 -0.39 -13.66
N ASP A 121 -7.72 -1.46 -13.25
CA ASP A 121 -7.13 -2.79 -13.02
C ASP A 121 -5.95 -2.79 -12.02
N CYS A 122 -5.94 -1.83 -11.10
CA CYS A 122 -4.90 -1.74 -10.07
C CYS A 122 -5.29 -2.49 -8.79
N MET A 123 -4.25 -2.86 -8.05
CA MET A 123 -4.32 -3.35 -6.69
C MET A 123 -3.33 -2.57 -5.81
N SER A 124 -3.72 -2.29 -4.58
CA SER A 124 -2.87 -1.60 -3.62
C SER A 124 -2.39 -2.56 -2.53
N ALA A 125 -1.10 -2.50 -2.19
CA ALA A 125 -0.56 -3.10 -0.98
C ALA A 125 -0.32 -2.00 0.06
N TRP A 126 -1.04 -2.05 1.18
CA TRP A 126 -0.83 -1.16 2.30
C TRP A 126 0.03 -1.85 3.36
N ILE A 127 1.15 -1.24 3.72
CA ILE A 127 2.13 -1.81 4.63
C ILE A 127 2.18 -0.96 5.89
N ALA A 128 1.83 -1.56 7.05
CA ALA A 128 2.00 -0.93 8.35
C ALA A 128 3.49 -0.93 8.73
N MET A 129 4.14 0.24 8.68
CA MET A 129 5.54 0.41 9.07
C MET A 129 5.69 0.66 10.57
N VAL A 130 4.63 1.01 11.26
CA VAL A 130 4.52 1.24 12.71
C VAL A 130 3.25 0.58 13.22
N ASP A 131 3.09 0.50 14.54
CA ASP A 131 1.86 0.03 15.14
C ASP A 131 0.70 0.93 14.77
N VAL A 132 -0.38 0.34 14.26
CA VAL A 132 -1.58 1.04 13.83
C VAL A 132 -2.67 0.88 14.87
N THR A 133 -3.27 2.00 15.25
CA THR A 133 -4.36 2.08 16.23
C THR A 133 -5.51 2.88 15.65
N ASP A 134 -6.65 2.88 16.33
CA ASP A 134 -7.84 3.64 15.91
C ASP A 134 -7.60 5.16 15.84
N THR A 135 -6.50 5.65 16.41
CA THR A 135 -6.21 7.08 16.52
C THR A 135 -5.10 7.59 15.61
N ASN A 136 -4.38 6.70 14.90
CA ASN A 136 -3.26 7.10 14.04
C ASN A 136 -3.47 6.85 12.55
N GLY A 137 -4.70 6.80 12.08
CA GLY A 137 -5.05 6.70 10.67
C GLY A 137 -5.08 5.25 10.15
N PRO A 138 -5.88 4.36 10.75
CA PRO A 138 -6.03 3.00 10.25
C PRO A 138 -6.69 2.98 8.87
N LEU A 139 -6.30 2.01 8.05
CA LEU A 139 -6.99 1.74 6.80
C LEU A 139 -8.34 1.06 7.11
N CYS A 140 -9.43 1.62 6.60
CA CYS A 140 -10.76 1.05 6.69
C CYS A 140 -11.18 0.45 5.35
N LEU A 141 -11.59 -0.81 5.34
CA LEU A 141 -12.01 -1.52 4.14
C LEU A 141 -13.49 -1.92 4.25
N GLN A 142 -14.17 -1.92 3.11
CA GLN A 142 -15.53 -2.44 2.99
C GLN A 142 -15.49 -3.82 2.33
N PRO A 143 -15.68 -4.92 3.09
CA PRO A 143 -15.66 -6.26 2.53
C PRO A 143 -16.66 -6.44 1.39
N GLY A 144 -16.27 -7.15 0.35
CA GLY A 144 -17.11 -7.45 -0.81
C GLY A 144 -17.35 -6.30 -1.78
N SER A 145 -16.82 -5.09 -1.50
CA SER A 145 -17.05 -3.91 -2.35
C SER A 145 -16.44 -4.04 -3.77
N HIS A 146 -15.45 -4.89 -3.94
CA HIS A 146 -14.81 -5.18 -5.23
C HIS A 146 -15.76 -5.86 -6.24
N ARG A 147 -16.83 -6.51 -5.77
CA ARG A 147 -17.86 -7.14 -6.64
C ARG A 147 -18.90 -6.15 -7.13
N GLY A 148 -18.89 -4.94 -6.61
CA GLY A 148 -19.79 -3.88 -7.00
C GLY A 148 -19.32 -3.13 -8.23
N ARG A 149 -20.18 -2.24 -8.75
CA ARG A 149 -19.78 -1.29 -9.77
C ARG A 149 -18.83 -0.23 -9.21
N LEU A 150 -18.04 0.36 -10.06
CA LEU A 150 -17.28 1.54 -9.70
C LEU A 150 -18.23 2.68 -9.30
N ILE A 151 -18.00 3.23 -8.09
CA ILE A 151 -18.81 4.31 -7.52
C ILE A 151 -18.33 5.64 -8.09
N THR A 152 -19.21 6.39 -8.74
CA THR A 152 -18.87 7.69 -9.31
C THR A 152 -19.19 8.84 -8.33
N LYS A 153 -18.63 10.03 -8.59
CA LYS A 153 -18.96 11.24 -7.79
C LYS A 153 -20.45 11.53 -7.71
N ARG A 154 -21.23 11.16 -8.74
CA ARG A 154 -22.70 11.30 -8.75
C ARG A 154 -23.41 10.36 -7.77
N ASP A 155 -22.83 9.21 -7.50
CA ASP A 155 -23.37 8.24 -6.54
C ASP A 155 -23.18 8.73 -5.11
N VAL A 156 -21.98 9.27 -4.82
CA VAL A 156 -21.64 9.80 -3.49
C VAL A 156 -22.49 11.05 -3.16
N SER A 157 -22.77 11.91 -4.11
CA SER A 157 -23.57 13.12 -3.89
C SER A 157 -25.04 12.83 -3.56
N LYS A 158 -25.55 11.65 -3.91
CA LYS A 158 -26.94 11.25 -3.56
C LYS A 158 -27.07 10.70 -2.15
N GLU A 159 -26.02 10.11 -1.60
CA GLU A 159 -26.06 9.58 -0.22
C GLU A 159 -25.85 10.66 0.86
N PHE A 160 -25.27 11.80 0.50
CA PHE A 160 -25.02 12.92 1.41
C PHE A 160 -25.95 14.12 1.19
N SER A 161 -26.97 13.98 0.34
CA SER A 161 -28.07 14.97 0.24
C SER A 161 -29.10 14.65 1.31
N LEU A 162 -28.82 15.07 2.54
CA LEU A 162 -29.79 15.22 3.63
C LEU A 162 -30.21 16.69 3.73
#